data_306ca2d628de49045f508eae89f16fe5
#
_entry.id   306ca2d628de49045f508eae89f16fe5
#
_cell.length_a   1.000
_cell.length_b   1.000
_cell.length_c   1.000
_cell.angle_alpha   90.00
_cell.angle_beta   90.00
_cell.angle_gamma   90.00
#
_symmetry.space_group_name_H-M   'P 1'
#
loop_
_entity.id
_entity.type
_entity.pdbx_description
1 polymer ?
#
loop_
_entity_poly.entity_id
_entity_poly.type
_entity_poly.pdbx_seq_one_letter_code
_entity_poly.pdbx_strand_id
1 'polypeptide(L)'
;ATPTDGSNQGFPILVKGGSTEAQKPDKTNLQKLADTCSALNKEGYTKDSWSKLEDALANAQNVLKNEAATLEDVTTATATLQAAKDGLKKERPTEPVAPPADASQIQHISTENDLSKINSSSDQYYVLDQDITIKDSYFSMTEFNGVLDGQGHAIIFENANWMFQHLGEEGVLQNLYFTGTIDTWEQSGNGPIGQNLKGTIINCFSDVKGSLACGFAKRLQGGSIINSYSISESKKGVLFSRYEDGTLKNTYWQEGLS
;
A
#
# COMPACT_ATOMS: atom_id res chain seq x y z
N ALA A 1 49.51 -3.64 65.90
CA ALA A 1 48.41 -2.94 66.50
C ALA A 1 47.31 -2.77 65.46
N THR A 2 46.14 -3.33 65.65
CA THR A 2 45.00 -3.14 64.75
C THR A 2 44.45 -1.73 64.93
N PRO A 3 44.22 -0.95 63.88
CA PRO A 3 43.61 0.35 63.97
C PRO A 3 42.22 0.24 64.58
N THR A 4 41.99 1.00 65.63
CA THR A 4 40.70 1.02 66.38
C THR A 4 39.74 2.07 65.79
N ASP A 5 40.11 2.76 64.70
CA ASP A 5 39.34 3.85 64.09
C ASP A 5 38.48 3.44 62.87
N GLY A 6 38.46 2.18 62.52
CA GLY A 6 37.70 1.72 61.37
C GLY A 6 38.22 2.16 60.00
N SER A 7 39.39 2.88 59.97
CA SER A 7 39.99 3.30 58.72
C SER A 7 40.69 2.12 58.03
N ASN A 8 40.42 1.90 56.75
CA ASN A 8 40.99 0.80 55.98
C ASN A 8 42.37 1.09 55.40
N GLN A 9 43.06 2.15 55.92
CA GLN A 9 44.44 2.57 55.56
C GLN A 9 44.74 2.47 54.04
N GLY A 10 43.79 2.86 53.19
CA GLY A 10 44.02 2.93 51.74
C GLY A 10 43.94 1.59 50.98
N PHE A 11 43.59 0.49 51.64
CA PHE A 11 43.27 -0.75 50.90
C PHE A 11 41.88 -0.68 50.33
N PRO A 12 41.64 -1.15 49.09
CA PRO A 12 40.31 -1.17 48.51
C PRO A 12 39.37 -2.05 49.34
N ILE A 13 38.27 -1.45 49.83
CA ILE A 13 37.22 -2.20 50.50
C ILE A 13 36.48 -3.00 49.46
N LEU A 14 36.54 -4.33 49.54
CA LEU A 14 35.64 -5.20 48.83
C LEU A 14 34.23 -5.01 49.40
N VAL A 15 33.49 -4.09 48.81
CA VAL A 15 32.04 -4.03 49.00
C VAL A 15 31.48 -5.30 48.39
N LYS A 16 30.91 -6.16 49.24
CA LYS A 16 30.15 -7.30 48.74
C LYS A 16 29.09 -6.73 47.80
N GLY A 17 29.28 -6.92 46.52
CA GLY A 17 28.32 -6.47 45.52
C GLY A 17 26.96 -7.01 45.91
N GLY A 18 26.05 -6.13 46.30
CA GLY A 18 24.67 -6.52 46.46
C GLY A 18 24.26 -7.15 45.15
N SER A 19 23.75 -8.36 45.17
CA SER A 19 23.08 -8.94 44.01
C SER A 19 21.95 -7.96 43.70
N THR A 20 22.15 -7.13 42.69
CA THR A 20 21.03 -6.48 42.05
C THR A 20 20.21 -7.64 41.51
N GLU A 21 19.12 -7.99 42.17
CA GLU A 21 18.11 -8.84 41.52
C GLU A 21 17.84 -8.19 40.20
N ALA A 22 18.11 -8.93 39.13
CA ALA A 22 17.88 -8.43 37.76
C ALA A 22 16.41 -8.02 37.70
N GLN A 23 16.16 -6.73 37.62
CA GLN A 23 14.78 -6.21 37.58
C GLN A 23 14.07 -6.90 36.42
N LYS A 24 12.95 -7.58 36.70
CA LYS A 24 12.16 -8.23 35.68
C LYS A 24 11.76 -7.21 34.61
N PRO A 25 11.93 -7.51 33.33
CA PRO A 25 11.61 -6.57 32.27
C PRO A 25 10.11 -6.23 32.27
N ASP A 26 9.79 -4.98 32.01
CA ASP A 26 8.40 -4.55 31.79
C ASP A 26 7.87 -5.10 30.47
N LYS A 27 6.84 -5.92 30.54
CA LYS A 27 6.20 -6.58 29.40
C LYS A 27 4.91 -5.89 28.94
N THR A 28 4.55 -4.76 29.54
CA THR A 28 3.25 -4.09 29.31
C THR A 28 3.03 -3.73 27.86
N ASN A 29 4.04 -3.21 27.17
CA ASN A 29 3.93 -2.83 25.76
C ASN A 29 3.79 -4.05 24.85
N LEU A 30 4.55 -5.11 25.12
CA LEU A 30 4.45 -6.37 24.39
C LEU A 30 3.06 -7.00 24.56
N GLN A 31 2.51 -6.98 25.77
CA GLN A 31 1.16 -7.49 26.04
C GLN A 31 0.10 -6.72 25.26
N LYS A 32 0.12 -5.39 25.30
CA LYS A 32 -0.83 -4.53 24.55
C LYS A 32 -0.77 -4.78 23.04
N LEU A 33 0.45 -4.93 22.52
CA LEU A 33 0.65 -5.21 21.10
C LEU A 33 0.13 -6.59 20.73
N ALA A 34 0.40 -7.61 21.54
CA ALA A 34 -0.09 -8.97 21.35
C ALA A 34 -1.63 -9.03 21.39
N ASP A 35 -2.26 -8.32 22.34
CA ASP A 35 -3.72 -8.24 22.43
C ASP A 35 -4.30 -7.57 21.18
N THR A 36 -3.68 -6.48 20.72
CA THR A 36 -4.08 -5.79 19.47
C THR A 36 -3.98 -6.71 18.27
N CYS A 37 -2.86 -7.44 18.13
CA CYS A 37 -2.67 -8.37 17.00
C CYS A 37 -3.62 -9.57 17.08
N SER A 38 -3.93 -10.07 18.27
CA SER A 38 -4.87 -11.18 18.48
C SER A 38 -6.31 -10.83 18.11
N ALA A 39 -6.66 -9.55 18.15
CA ALA A 39 -8.00 -9.04 17.78
C ALA A 39 -8.17 -8.83 16.27
N LEU A 40 -7.10 -8.92 15.47
CA LEU A 40 -7.19 -8.77 14.02
C LEU A 40 -7.90 -9.96 13.38
N ASN A 41 -8.70 -9.67 12.33
CA ASN A 41 -9.29 -10.70 11.50
C ASN A 41 -8.35 -11.08 10.35
N LYS A 42 -8.18 -12.37 10.08
CA LYS A 42 -7.36 -12.90 8.99
C LYS A 42 -7.91 -12.56 7.61
N GLU A 43 -9.20 -12.36 7.51
CA GLU A 43 -9.90 -12.17 6.25
C GLU A 43 -9.40 -10.93 5.51
N GLY A 44 -9.11 -11.08 4.22
CA GLY A 44 -8.61 -10.00 3.37
C GLY A 44 -7.11 -9.75 3.45
N TYR A 45 -6.35 -10.52 4.23
CA TYR A 45 -4.89 -10.43 4.22
C TYR A 45 -4.24 -11.61 3.47
N THR A 46 -3.11 -11.35 2.82
CA THR A 46 -2.37 -12.40 2.11
C THR A 46 -1.87 -13.44 3.10
N LYS A 47 -1.92 -14.71 2.69
CA LYS A 47 -1.50 -15.86 3.50
C LYS A 47 -0.09 -15.68 4.06
N ASP A 48 0.84 -15.19 3.24
CA ASP A 48 2.25 -15.03 3.63
C ASP A 48 2.45 -13.95 4.70
N SER A 49 1.77 -12.80 4.56
CA SER A 49 1.88 -11.72 5.56
C SER A 49 1.20 -12.12 6.87
N TRP A 50 0.07 -12.80 6.78
CA TRP A 50 -0.65 -13.30 7.95
C TRP A 50 0.14 -14.38 8.70
N SER A 51 0.76 -15.35 7.99
CA SER A 51 1.60 -16.35 8.63
C SER A 51 2.75 -15.75 9.42
N LYS A 52 3.40 -14.71 8.89
CA LYS A 52 4.45 -13.96 9.61
C LYS A 52 3.94 -13.32 10.89
N LEU A 53 2.72 -12.78 10.86
CA LEU A 53 2.08 -12.22 12.06
C LEU A 53 1.77 -13.32 13.07
N GLU A 54 1.22 -14.46 12.65
CA GLU A 54 0.94 -15.60 13.53
C GLU A 54 2.22 -16.11 14.22
N ASP A 55 3.31 -16.26 13.47
CA ASP A 55 4.60 -16.69 14.01
C ASP A 55 5.18 -15.70 15.03
N ALA A 56 5.14 -14.40 14.69
CA ALA A 56 5.61 -13.34 15.58
C ALA A 56 4.75 -13.23 16.85
N LEU A 57 3.43 -13.40 16.72
CA LEU A 57 2.49 -13.40 17.83
C LEU A 57 2.72 -14.60 18.76
N ALA A 58 2.92 -15.79 18.21
CA ALA A 58 3.26 -16.98 19.00
C ALA A 58 4.56 -16.80 19.78
N ASN A 59 5.60 -16.23 19.14
CA ASN A 59 6.85 -15.89 19.82
C ASN A 59 6.64 -14.89 20.94
N ALA A 60 5.90 -13.80 20.69
CA ALA A 60 5.57 -12.80 21.70
C ALA A 60 4.84 -13.39 22.92
N GLN A 61 3.86 -14.28 22.67
CA GLN A 61 3.15 -14.99 23.74
C GLN A 61 4.06 -15.90 24.56
N ASN A 62 5.05 -16.54 23.93
CA ASN A 62 6.05 -17.35 24.65
C ASN A 62 6.93 -16.46 25.56
N VAL A 63 7.40 -15.32 25.08
CA VAL A 63 8.18 -14.34 25.86
C VAL A 63 7.35 -13.78 27.02
N LEU A 64 6.06 -13.50 26.79
CA LEU A 64 5.15 -13.03 27.85
C LEU A 64 5.00 -14.04 28.98
N LYS A 65 4.89 -15.32 28.66
CA LYS A 65 4.75 -16.43 29.63
C LYS A 65 6.06 -16.78 30.32
N ASN A 66 7.22 -16.50 29.71
CA ASN A 66 8.53 -16.82 30.27
C ASN A 66 8.91 -15.88 31.41
N GLU A 67 8.90 -16.35 32.64
CA GLU A 67 9.30 -15.54 33.82
C GLU A 67 10.78 -15.18 33.82
N ALA A 68 11.63 -15.95 33.13
CA ALA A 68 13.06 -15.70 32.98
C ALA A 68 13.42 -14.87 31.74
N ALA A 69 12.44 -14.33 31.01
CA ALA A 69 12.68 -13.50 29.84
C ALA A 69 13.53 -12.27 30.22
N THR A 70 14.51 -11.99 29.37
CA THR A 70 15.38 -10.83 29.51
C THR A 70 14.75 -9.58 28.89
N LEU A 71 15.33 -8.42 29.16
CA LEU A 71 14.91 -7.18 28.48
C LEU A 71 15.13 -7.27 26.96
N GLU A 72 16.18 -7.93 26.53
CA GLU A 72 16.47 -8.16 25.10
C GLU A 72 15.38 -9.04 24.46
N ASP A 73 14.95 -10.12 25.12
CA ASP A 73 13.85 -10.98 24.62
C ASP A 73 12.57 -10.16 24.43
N VAL A 74 12.20 -9.32 25.41
CA VAL A 74 10.99 -8.50 25.34
C VAL A 74 11.10 -7.44 24.24
N THR A 75 12.25 -6.80 24.10
CA THR A 75 12.48 -5.77 23.09
C THR A 75 12.44 -6.37 21.68
N THR A 76 13.11 -7.51 21.49
CA THR A 76 13.16 -8.22 20.20
C THR A 76 11.78 -8.73 19.81
N ALA A 77 11.05 -9.34 20.73
CA ALA A 77 9.70 -9.84 20.46
C ALA A 77 8.74 -8.69 20.13
N THR A 78 8.86 -7.54 20.81
CA THR A 78 8.05 -6.35 20.53
C THR A 78 8.35 -5.81 19.12
N ALA A 79 9.62 -5.64 18.77
CA ALA A 79 10.02 -5.15 17.46
C ALA A 79 9.59 -6.10 16.33
N THR A 80 9.75 -7.41 16.53
CA THR A 80 9.36 -8.44 15.54
C THR A 80 7.85 -8.45 15.33
N LEU A 81 7.06 -8.41 16.41
CA LEU A 81 5.61 -8.40 16.33
C LEU A 81 5.10 -7.11 15.68
N GLN A 82 5.69 -5.96 16.01
CA GLN A 82 5.35 -4.69 15.37
C GLN A 82 5.66 -4.72 13.88
N ALA A 83 6.85 -5.18 13.50
CA ALA A 83 7.24 -5.29 12.09
C ALA A 83 6.32 -6.25 11.30
N ALA A 84 5.91 -7.36 11.91
CA ALA A 84 4.97 -8.30 11.28
C ALA A 84 3.58 -7.69 11.13
N LYS A 85 3.09 -6.92 12.11
CA LYS A 85 1.83 -6.19 12.03
C LYS A 85 1.85 -5.12 10.95
N ASP A 86 2.92 -4.32 10.90
CA ASP A 86 3.08 -3.25 9.89
C ASP A 86 3.34 -3.82 8.48
N GLY A 87 3.82 -5.06 8.40
CA GLY A 87 4.05 -5.81 7.17
C GLY A 87 2.83 -6.59 6.66
N LEU A 88 1.65 -6.45 7.29
CA LEU A 88 0.43 -7.07 6.78
C LEU A 88 0.07 -6.48 5.41
N LYS A 89 -0.21 -7.39 4.47
CA LYS A 89 -0.62 -7.02 3.10
C LYS A 89 -2.01 -7.52 2.84
N LYS A 90 -2.89 -6.66 2.36
CA LYS A 90 -4.22 -7.06 1.92
C LYS A 90 -4.14 -7.90 0.64
N GLU A 91 -5.03 -8.86 0.51
CA GLU A 91 -5.22 -9.57 -0.75
C GLU A 91 -5.74 -8.58 -1.80
N ARG A 92 -5.13 -8.64 -2.98
CA ARG A 92 -5.61 -7.83 -4.09
C ARG A 92 -6.85 -8.45 -4.70
N PRO A 93 -7.85 -7.65 -5.04
CA PRO A 93 -9.03 -8.16 -5.72
C PRO A 93 -8.63 -8.76 -7.07
N THR A 94 -9.18 -9.93 -7.38
CA THR A 94 -9.04 -10.60 -8.69
C THR A 94 -10.31 -10.50 -9.53
N GLU A 95 -11.38 -9.97 -8.94
CA GLU A 95 -12.67 -9.65 -9.53
C GLU A 95 -13.07 -8.24 -9.10
N PRO A 96 -13.96 -7.56 -9.79
CA PRO A 96 -14.43 -6.24 -9.39
C PRO A 96 -14.93 -6.23 -7.95
N VAL A 97 -14.53 -5.19 -7.22
CA VAL A 97 -14.98 -4.97 -5.83
C VAL A 97 -16.44 -4.57 -5.86
N ALA A 98 -17.26 -5.28 -5.12
CA ALA A 98 -18.68 -4.93 -4.99
C ALA A 98 -18.86 -3.60 -4.27
N PRO A 99 -19.86 -2.77 -4.65
CA PRO A 99 -20.15 -1.55 -3.93
C PRO A 99 -20.60 -1.85 -2.50
N PRO A 100 -20.38 -0.91 -1.56
CA PRO A 100 -20.90 -1.00 -0.20
C PRO A 100 -22.41 -1.24 -0.18
N ALA A 101 -22.88 -2.05 0.76
CA ALA A 101 -24.33 -2.29 0.94
C ALA A 101 -25.08 -1.03 1.38
N ASP A 102 -24.40 -0.13 2.08
CA ASP A 102 -24.91 1.19 2.46
C ASP A 102 -24.57 2.19 1.36
N ALA A 103 -25.57 2.60 0.59
CA ALA A 103 -25.42 3.55 -0.50
C ALA A 103 -24.85 4.91 -0.06
N SER A 104 -24.97 5.29 1.21
CA SER A 104 -24.41 6.53 1.74
C SER A 104 -22.88 6.53 1.78
N GLN A 105 -22.26 5.36 1.67
CA GLN A 105 -20.80 5.19 1.60
C GLN A 105 -20.27 5.30 0.17
N ILE A 106 -21.13 5.44 -0.83
CA ILE A 106 -20.76 5.59 -2.23
C ILE A 106 -20.68 7.08 -2.56
N GLN A 107 -19.53 7.48 -3.12
CA GLN A 107 -19.32 8.85 -3.58
C GLN A 107 -19.56 8.93 -5.09
N HIS A 108 -20.45 9.81 -5.51
CA HIS A 108 -20.81 10.01 -6.90
C HIS A 108 -19.92 11.06 -7.58
N ILE A 109 -19.39 10.75 -8.74
CA ILE A 109 -18.52 11.60 -9.54
C ILE A 109 -19.21 11.91 -10.86
N SER A 110 -19.65 13.15 -11.02
CA SER A 110 -20.36 13.61 -12.20
C SER A 110 -19.58 14.69 -12.99
N THR A 111 -18.51 15.24 -12.42
CA THR A 111 -17.71 16.30 -13.03
C THR A 111 -16.22 16.12 -12.76
N GLU A 112 -15.39 16.80 -13.58
CA GLU A 112 -13.94 16.90 -13.32
C GLU A 112 -13.65 17.48 -11.92
N ASN A 113 -14.45 18.46 -11.48
CA ASN A 113 -14.31 19.06 -10.16
C ASN A 113 -14.63 18.06 -9.02
N ASP A 114 -15.54 17.11 -9.21
CA ASP A 114 -15.79 16.06 -8.22
C ASP A 114 -14.63 15.08 -8.19
N LEU A 115 -14.11 14.70 -9.35
CA LEU A 115 -12.92 13.88 -9.47
C LEU A 115 -11.71 14.52 -8.78
N SER A 116 -11.54 15.84 -8.88
CA SER A 116 -10.45 16.60 -8.23
C SER A 116 -10.55 16.65 -6.71
N LYS A 117 -11.73 16.41 -6.14
CA LYS A 117 -11.96 16.38 -4.69
C LYS A 117 -11.66 15.02 -4.05
N ILE A 118 -11.39 14.00 -4.83
CA ILE A 118 -11.00 12.69 -4.29
C ILE A 118 -9.72 12.87 -3.46
N ASN A 119 -9.78 12.51 -2.20
CA ASN A 119 -8.64 12.62 -1.31
C ASN A 119 -7.69 11.43 -1.49
N SER A 120 -6.40 11.68 -1.58
CA SER A 120 -5.36 10.67 -1.78
C SER A 120 -5.27 9.60 -0.68
N SER A 121 -5.77 9.87 0.52
CA SER A 121 -5.80 8.91 1.64
C SER A 121 -7.14 8.20 1.81
N SER A 122 -8.04 8.31 0.83
CA SER A 122 -9.39 7.80 0.92
C SER A 122 -9.43 6.30 0.57
N ASP A 123 -10.00 5.51 1.46
CA ASP A 123 -10.40 4.11 1.26
C ASP A 123 -11.87 3.99 0.79
N GLN A 124 -12.44 5.08 0.27
CA GLN A 124 -13.85 5.16 -0.11
C GLN A 124 -14.12 4.53 -1.46
N TYR A 125 -15.40 4.25 -1.71
CA TYR A 125 -15.92 3.74 -2.96
C TYR A 125 -16.53 4.89 -3.78
N TYR A 126 -15.99 5.09 -4.98
CA TYR A 126 -16.43 6.11 -5.92
C TYR A 126 -17.05 5.47 -7.16
N VAL A 127 -18.11 6.08 -7.70
CA VAL A 127 -18.72 5.69 -8.96
C VAL A 127 -18.76 6.86 -9.93
N LEU A 128 -18.53 6.59 -11.20
CA LEU A 128 -18.82 7.57 -12.25
C LEU A 128 -20.30 7.50 -12.62
N ASP A 129 -20.97 8.65 -12.63
CA ASP A 129 -22.35 8.76 -13.08
C ASP A 129 -22.45 9.04 -14.59
N GLN A 130 -21.35 9.48 -15.19
CA GLN A 130 -21.22 9.81 -16.61
C GLN A 130 -19.75 9.85 -17.03
N ASP A 131 -19.51 10.04 -18.32
CA ASP A 131 -18.16 10.27 -18.85
C ASP A 131 -17.59 11.57 -18.31
N ILE A 132 -16.32 11.55 -17.88
CA ILE A 132 -15.63 12.71 -17.33
C ILE A 132 -14.48 13.12 -18.23
N THR A 133 -14.49 14.38 -18.68
CA THR A 133 -13.35 14.94 -19.43
C THR A 133 -12.43 15.69 -18.48
N ILE A 134 -11.15 15.31 -18.48
CA ILE A 134 -10.08 15.99 -17.75
C ILE A 134 -9.40 16.98 -18.71
N LYS A 135 -9.50 18.26 -18.38
CA LYS A 135 -8.95 19.37 -19.20
C LYS A 135 -7.76 20.05 -18.55
N ASP A 136 -7.58 19.88 -17.25
CA ASP A 136 -6.47 20.48 -16.53
C ASP A 136 -5.19 19.67 -16.70
N SER A 137 -4.18 20.28 -17.33
CA SER A 137 -2.86 19.67 -17.48
C SER A 137 -2.13 19.43 -16.15
N TYR A 138 -2.58 20.04 -15.08
CA TYR A 138 -2.04 19.87 -13.72
C TYR A 138 -2.94 19.07 -12.81
N PHE A 139 -3.92 18.36 -13.34
CA PHE A 139 -4.76 17.48 -12.56
C PHE A 139 -3.87 16.38 -11.95
N SER A 140 -3.56 16.50 -10.68
CA SER A 140 -2.68 15.56 -10.01
C SER A 140 -3.18 15.23 -8.61
N MET A 141 -3.85 14.12 -8.48
CA MET A 141 -3.92 13.46 -7.19
C MET A 141 -2.64 12.66 -6.98
N THR A 142 -2.04 12.77 -5.80
CA THR A 142 -0.74 12.14 -5.54
C THR A 142 -0.84 10.63 -5.50
N GLU A 143 -1.70 10.06 -4.67
CA GLU A 143 -1.87 8.60 -4.55
C GLU A 143 -3.34 8.26 -4.29
N PHE A 144 -3.87 7.25 -4.96
CA PHE A 144 -5.23 6.79 -4.79
C PHE A 144 -5.24 5.37 -4.20
N ASN A 145 -5.96 5.18 -3.08
CA ASN A 145 -6.10 3.91 -2.38
C ASN A 145 -7.55 3.43 -2.24
N GLY A 146 -8.52 4.18 -2.79
CA GLY A 146 -9.92 3.79 -2.82
C GLY A 146 -10.29 2.87 -3.98
N VAL A 147 -11.58 2.68 -4.17
CA VAL A 147 -12.15 2.03 -5.35
C VAL A 147 -12.80 3.09 -6.24
N LEU A 148 -12.41 3.16 -7.51
CA LEU A 148 -13.11 3.92 -8.53
C LEU A 148 -13.74 2.98 -9.54
N ASP A 149 -15.06 2.90 -9.52
CA ASP A 149 -15.87 2.13 -10.45
C ASP A 149 -16.42 3.03 -11.54
N GLY A 150 -15.96 2.82 -12.75
CA GLY A 150 -16.42 3.57 -13.90
C GLY A 150 -17.82 3.23 -14.36
N GLN A 151 -18.37 2.10 -13.96
CA GLN A 151 -19.67 1.59 -14.43
C GLN A 151 -19.80 1.55 -15.97
N GLY A 152 -18.67 1.46 -16.68
CA GLY A 152 -18.59 1.51 -18.13
C GLY A 152 -18.41 2.92 -18.71
N HIS A 153 -18.37 3.96 -17.89
CA HIS A 153 -18.09 5.32 -18.32
C HIS A 153 -16.61 5.57 -18.61
N ALA A 154 -16.37 6.63 -19.37
CA ALA A 154 -15.04 7.02 -19.80
C ALA A 154 -14.43 8.13 -18.94
N ILE A 155 -13.12 8.04 -18.76
CA ILE A 155 -12.25 9.18 -18.44
C ILE A 155 -11.58 9.63 -19.74
N ILE A 156 -11.86 10.85 -20.18
CA ILE A 156 -11.42 11.42 -21.44
C ILE A 156 -10.34 12.46 -21.15
N PHE A 157 -9.13 12.23 -21.64
CA PHE A 157 -8.02 13.17 -21.47
C PHE A 157 -8.01 14.18 -22.64
N GLU A 158 -8.13 15.46 -22.33
CA GLU A 158 -8.04 16.54 -23.32
C GLU A 158 -6.71 17.30 -23.13
N ASN A 159 -5.61 16.69 -23.55
CA ASN A 159 -4.24 17.16 -23.34
C ASN A 159 -3.86 17.29 -21.85
N ALA A 160 -4.43 16.45 -21.02
CA ALA A 160 -4.11 16.37 -19.59
C ALA A 160 -2.94 15.41 -19.32
N ASN A 161 -2.27 15.57 -18.18
CA ASN A 161 -1.11 14.72 -17.84
C ASN A 161 -1.51 13.30 -17.44
N TRP A 162 -2.26 13.15 -16.36
CA TRP A 162 -2.72 11.89 -15.78
C TRP A 162 -3.87 12.15 -14.82
N MET A 163 -4.58 11.11 -14.46
CA MET A 163 -5.63 11.16 -13.45
C MET A 163 -5.05 11.06 -12.03
N PHE A 164 -4.24 10.04 -11.78
CA PHE A 164 -3.52 9.86 -10.51
C PHE A 164 -2.02 9.78 -10.75
N GLN A 165 -1.20 10.36 -9.86
CA GLN A 165 0.24 10.17 -9.92
C GLN A 165 0.62 8.72 -9.59
N HIS A 166 -0.02 8.16 -8.56
CA HIS A 166 0.17 6.76 -8.16
C HIS A 166 -1.18 6.08 -7.90
N LEU A 167 -1.29 4.83 -8.31
CA LEU A 167 -2.30 3.92 -7.79
C LEU A 167 -1.65 3.13 -6.64
N GLY A 168 -2.08 3.41 -5.41
CA GLY A 168 -1.54 2.79 -4.20
C GLY A 168 -1.90 1.32 -4.08
N GLU A 169 -1.32 0.62 -3.11
CA GLU A 169 -1.44 -0.84 -2.99
C GLU A 169 -2.89 -1.33 -2.79
N GLU A 170 -3.73 -0.52 -2.14
CA GLU A 170 -5.17 -0.79 -1.92
C GLU A 170 -6.07 -0.19 -3.00
N GLY A 171 -5.51 0.64 -3.88
CA GLY A 171 -6.25 1.32 -4.94
C GLY A 171 -6.77 0.36 -6.00
N VAL A 172 -8.03 0.53 -6.40
CA VAL A 172 -8.69 -0.25 -7.44
C VAL A 172 -9.34 0.68 -8.46
N LEU A 173 -9.00 0.48 -9.72
CA LEU A 173 -9.70 1.09 -10.85
C LEU A 173 -10.42 -0.03 -11.59
N GLN A 174 -11.74 0.09 -11.73
CA GLN A 174 -12.52 -0.97 -12.35
C GLN A 174 -13.58 -0.44 -13.30
N ASN A 175 -13.90 -1.24 -14.32
CA ASN A 175 -14.96 -0.96 -15.29
C ASN A 175 -14.86 0.42 -15.95
N LEU A 176 -13.62 0.86 -16.25
CA LEU A 176 -13.30 2.18 -16.80
C LEU A 176 -12.84 2.09 -18.26
N TYR A 177 -13.19 3.10 -19.01
CA TYR A 177 -12.61 3.36 -20.31
C TYR A 177 -11.73 4.62 -20.26
N PHE A 178 -10.44 4.49 -20.58
CA PHE A 178 -9.51 5.61 -20.69
C PHE A 178 -9.28 5.95 -22.15
N THR A 179 -9.52 7.19 -22.55
CA THR A 179 -9.36 7.65 -23.93
C THR A 179 -8.91 9.09 -24.01
N GLY A 180 -8.65 9.57 -25.21
CA GLY A 180 -8.23 10.95 -25.47
C GLY A 180 -6.71 11.10 -25.52
N THR A 181 -6.22 12.33 -25.33
CA THR A 181 -4.80 12.67 -25.49
C THR A 181 -4.16 13.01 -24.15
N ILE A 182 -3.11 12.26 -23.81
CA ILE A 182 -2.28 12.54 -22.64
C ILE A 182 -1.07 13.36 -23.09
N ASP A 183 -0.88 14.53 -22.48
CA ASP A 183 0.31 15.36 -22.69
C ASP A 183 1.50 14.79 -21.91
N THR A 184 2.60 14.60 -22.61
CA THR A 184 3.81 14.00 -22.03
C THR A 184 4.95 14.99 -22.08
N TRP A 185 5.07 15.79 -21.01
CA TRP A 185 6.14 16.79 -20.88
C TRP A 185 7.54 16.16 -20.73
N GLU A 186 7.61 14.94 -20.27
CA GLU A 186 8.87 14.26 -20.01
C GLU A 186 9.11 13.12 -21.01
N GLN A 187 10.37 12.83 -21.29
CA GLN A 187 10.79 11.73 -22.19
C GLN A 187 10.43 10.32 -21.67
N SER A 188 9.61 10.20 -20.64
CA SER A 188 9.46 8.99 -19.84
C SER A 188 8.05 8.41 -19.77
N GLY A 189 7.23 8.58 -20.77
CA GLY A 189 5.92 7.92 -20.89
C GLY A 189 5.00 8.09 -19.67
N ASN A 190 3.79 8.61 -19.88
CA ASN A 190 2.75 8.72 -18.87
C ASN A 190 1.50 7.98 -19.35
N GLY A 191 0.69 7.51 -18.41
CA GLY A 191 -0.62 6.92 -18.69
C GLY A 191 -1.69 7.59 -17.82
N PRO A 192 -2.90 7.07 -17.79
CA PRO A 192 -3.91 7.45 -16.81
C PRO A 192 -3.37 7.47 -15.38
N ILE A 193 -2.44 6.56 -15.07
CA ILE A 193 -1.59 6.57 -13.87
C ILE A 193 -0.21 7.11 -14.26
N GLY A 194 0.13 8.30 -13.76
CA GLY A 194 1.31 9.04 -14.20
C GLY A 194 2.65 8.41 -13.81
N GLN A 195 2.73 7.68 -12.71
CA GLN A 195 3.96 7.06 -12.23
C GLN A 195 3.78 5.57 -11.94
N ASN A 196 3.45 5.20 -10.71
CA ASN A 196 3.49 3.82 -10.26
C ASN A 196 2.10 3.22 -10.12
N LEU A 197 1.91 2.05 -10.70
CA LEU A 197 0.78 1.19 -10.49
C LEU A 197 1.18 0.11 -9.49
N LYS A 198 0.72 0.26 -8.25
CA LYS A 198 0.90 -0.70 -7.16
C LYS A 198 -0.39 -1.42 -6.81
N GLY A 199 -1.54 -0.79 -7.09
CA GLY A 199 -2.88 -1.32 -6.88
C GLY A 199 -3.37 -2.23 -8.01
N THR A 200 -4.67 -2.26 -8.23
CA THR A 200 -5.29 -3.16 -9.19
C THR A 200 -6.12 -2.41 -10.23
N ILE A 201 -5.97 -2.79 -11.49
CA ILE A 201 -6.82 -2.39 -12.62
C ILE A 201 -7.60 -3.62 -13.06
N ILE A 202 -8.94 -3.54 -13.11
CA ILE A 202 -9.82 -4.66 -13.46
C ILE A 202 -10.87 -4.23 -14.48
N ASN A 203 -11.08 -5.03 -15.52
CA ASN A 203 -12.10 -4.79 -16.55
C ASN A 203 -11.99 -3.38 -17.16
N CYS A 204 -10.78 -2.90 -17.39
CA CYS A 204 -10.55 -1.58 -17.95
C CYS A 204 -10.07 -1.69 -19.40
N PHE A 205 -10.44 -0.68 -20.17
CA PHE A 205 -9.97 -0.50 -21.53
C PHE A 205 -9.24 0.82 -21.66
N SER A 206 -8.17 0.87 -22.45
CA SER A 206 -7.42 2.10 -22.70
C SER A 206 -7.12 2.28 -24.19
N ASP A 207 -7.47 3.47 -24.69
CA ASP A 207 -7.20 3.98 -26.04
C ASP A 207 -6.62 5.40 -25.94
N VAL A 208 -5.75 5.62 -24.98
CA VAL A 208 -5.11 6.94 -24.81
C VAL A 208 -4.07 7.16 -25.90
N LYS A 209 -3.95 8.42 -26.37
CA LYS A 209 -3.03 8.85 -27.42
C LYS A 209 -1.99 9.81 -26.86
N GLY A 210 -0.86 9.85 -27.52
CA GLY A 210 0.25 10.71 -27.18
C GLY A 210 1.58 10.06 -27.53
N SER A 211 2.55 10.82 -27.99
CA SER A 211 3.82 10.29 -28.52
C SER A 211 4.58 9.40 -27.52
N LEU A 212 4.33 9.56 -26.23
CA LEU A 212 4.93 8.82 -25.13
C LEU A 212 3.87 8.28 -24.16
N ALA A 213 2.58 8.35 -24.50
CA ALA A 213 1.50 7.88 -23.64
C ALA A 213 1.56 6.35 -23.49
N CYS A 214 1.33 5.84 -22.29
CA CYS A 214 1.18 4.42 -22.00
C CYS A 214 -0.28 4.11 -21.70
N GLY A 215 -0.74 2.90 -21.99
CA GLY A 215 -2.13 2.53 -21.86
C GLY A 215 -2.68 2.70 -20.44
N PHE A 216 -1.92 2.33 -19.43
CA PHE A 216 -2.39 2.41 -18.04
C PHE A 216 -1.46 3.22 -17.14
N ALA A 217 -0.15 2.95 -17.15
CA ALA A 217 0.78 3.55 -16.21
C ALA A 217 2.18 3.71 -16.79
N LYS A 218 2.99 4.58 -16.19
CA LYS A 218 4.43 4.64 -16.50
C LYS A 218 5.15 3.38 -16.03
N ARG A 219 4.84 2.89 -14.83
CA ARG A 219 5.48 1.70 -14.24
C ARG A 219 4.46 0.77 -13.64
N LEU A 220 4.60 -0.52 -13.91
CA LEU A 220 3.97 -1.56 -13.11
C LEU A 220 4.96 -1.96 -12.00
N GLN A 221 4.62 -1.65 -10.75
CA GLN A 221 5.45 -1.85 -9.57
C GLN A 221 4.66 -2.61 -8.49
N GLY A 222 4.65 -3.92 -8.59
CA GLY A 222 3.91 -4.79 -7.69
C GLY A 222 2.40 -4.82 -7.91
N GLY A 223 1.83 -4.02 -8.81
CA GLY A 223 0.40 -3.95 -9.08
C GLY A 223 -0.16 -5.12 -9.89
N SER A 224 -1.45 -5.07 -10.18
CA SER A 224 -2.15 -6.08 -11.00
C SER A 224 -2.98 -5.42 -12.09
N ILE A 225 -2.95 -6.00 -13.30
CA ILE A 225 -3.85 -5.65 -14.41
C ILE A 225 -4.59 -6.91 -14.81
N ILE A 226 -5.92 -6.89 -14.70
CA ILE A 226 -6.76 -8.09 -14.81
C ILE A 226 -7.90 -7.82 -15.79
N ASN A 227 -8.19 -8.76 -16.68
CA ASN A 227 -9.29 -8.68 -17.65
C ASN A 227 -9.33 -7.32 -18.38
N SER A 228 -8.19 -6.78 -18.74
CA SER A 228 -8.06 -5.43 -19.27
C SER A 228 -7.36 -5.44 -20.63
N TYR A 229 -7.61 -4.39 -21.40
CA TYR A 229 -7.13 -4.31 -22.77
C TYR A 229 -6.63 -2.91 -23.10
N SER A 230 -5.55 -2.81 -23.87
CA SER A 230 -5.05 -1.53 -24.38
C SER A 230 -4.73 -1.57 -25.87
N ILE A 231 -5.18 -0.55 -26.58
CA ILE A 231 -4.81 -0.26 -27.97
C ILE A 231 -4.05 1.06 -28.09
N SER A 232 -3.53 1.57 -26.99
CA SER A 232 -2.80 2.84 -26.96
C SER A 232 -1.59 2.81 -27.89
N GLU A 233 -1.53 3.75 -28.81
CA GLU A 233 -0.40 3.92 -29.73
C GLU A 233 0.74 4.63 -29.00
N SER A 234 1.78 3.90 -28.60
CA SER A 234 2.91 4.46 -27.87
C SER A 234 4.24 3.87 -28.29
N LYS A 235 5.23 4.76 -28.46
CA LYS A 235 6.64 4.35 -28.67
C LYS A 235 7.30 3.82 -27.38
N LYS A 236 6.65 3.95 -26.23
CA LYS A 236 7.22 3.60 -24.90
C LYS A 236 6.61 2.35 -24.27
N GLY A 237 5.44 1.92 -24.75
CA GLY A 237 4.79 0.70 -24.24
C GLY A 237 3.28 0.82 -24.25
N VAL A 238 2.61 -0.22 -24.67
CA VAL A 238 1.15 -0.22 -24.86
C VAL A 238 0.41 -0.29 -23.54
N LEU A 239 0.93 -1.00 -22.55
CA LEU A 239 0.35 -1.08 -21.20
C LEU A 239 1.05 -0.14 -20.23
N PHE A 240 2.38 -0.22 -20.19
CA PHE A 240 3.25 0.56 -19.30
C PHE A 240 4.62 0.77 -19.95
N SER A 241 5.33 1.82 -19.55
CA SER A 241 6.67 2.12 -20.05
C SER A 241 7.74 1.23 -19.42
N ARG A 242 7.54 0.82 -18.16
CA ARG A 242 8.49 0.00 -17.41
C ARG A 242 7.78 -1.04 -16.57
N TYR A 243 8.22 -2.28 -16.70
CA TYR A 243 7.85 -3.39 -15.83
C TYR A 243 8.94 -3.57 -14.76
N GLU A 244 8.57 -3.53 -13.50
CA GLU A 244 9.45 -3.88 -12.38
C GLU A 244 9.05 -5.23 -11.80
N ASP A 245 7.78 -5.34 -11.36
CA ASP A 245 7.14 -6.56 -10.92
C ASP A 245 5.61 -6.36 -10.95
N GLY A 246 4.84 -7.43 -10.86
CA GLY A 246 3.38 -7.36 -10.83
C GLY A 246 2.70 -8.52 -11.54
N THR A 247 1.39 -8.46 -11.60
CA THR A 247 0.55 -9.53 -12.19
C THR A 247 -0.21 -9.02 -13.40
N LEU A 248 -0.11 -9.76 -14.51
CA LEU A 248 -0.96 -9.61 -15.69
C LEU A 248 -1.81 -10.88 -15.82
N LYS A 249 -3.14 -10.74 -15.80
CA LYS A 249 -4.07 -11.87 -15.94
C LYS A 249 -5.16 -11.49 -16.93
N ASN A 250 -5.32 -12.28 -17.99
CA ASN A 250 -6.27 -11.99 -19.07
C ASN A 250 -6.14 -10.55 -19.57
N THR A 251 -4.90 -10.09 -19.74
CA THR A 251 -4.58 -8.73 -20.16
C THR A 251 -4.01 -8.77 -21.57
N TYR A 252 -4.57 -7.94 -22.44
CA TYR A 252 -4.25 -7.94 -23.86
C TYR A 252 -3.81 -6.55 -24.30
N TRP A 253 -2.99 -6.50 -25.34
CA TRP A 253 -2.58 -5.26 -25.98
C TRP A 253 -2.39 -5.49 -27.48
N GLN A 254 -2.59 -4.44 -28.25
CA GLN A 254 -2.30 -4.48 -29.67
C GLN A 254 -0.80 -4.26 -29.89
N GLU A 255 -0.13 -5.24 -30.49
CA GLU A 255 1.26 -5.06 -30.89
C GLU A 255 1.34 -4.13 -32.11
N GLY A 256 2.21 -3.12 -31.98
CA GLY A 256 2.89 -2.46 -33.07
C GLY A 256 2.03 -1.89 -34.21
N LEU A 257 1.57 -0.65 -34.01
CA LEU A 257 1.60 0.31 -35.11
C LEU A 257 2.94 1.06 -34.98
N SER A 258 3.98 0.50 -35.61
CA SER A 258 5.30 1.12 -35.72
C SER A 258 5.34 2.10 -36.86
#